data_dffc61376bfe25526e7fc899e1158ae6
#
_entry.id   dffc61376bfe25526e7fc899e1158ae6
#
_cell.length_a   1.000
_cell.length_b   1.000
_cell.length_c   1.000
_cell.angle_alpha   90.00
_cell.angle_beta   90.00
_cell.angle_gamma   90.00
#
_symmetry.space_group_name_H-M   'P 1'
#
loop_
_entity.id
_entity.type
_entity.pdbx_description
1 polymer ?
#
loop_
_entity_poly.entity_id
_entity_poly.type
_entity_poly.pdbx_seq_one_letter_code
_entity_poly.pdbx_strand_id
1 'polypeptide(L)'
;MFSLEKLLISKDSRFQLLGRAAGLTLLALLALSVSAQPQGGNGAIEGVVQSSKGSEAGVWVIAETDDLPTHFIKIVVTDDDGRFVLPELPDALYKVWVRGYGLVDSKPLSLRVGADVTLNTFVAASPAEAAQVYPANYWYSLLEVPDASEFPGTGDDGNGISQGMRSQAQWIDMTKQGCQLCHQLGNKLTRSLDHLNHLGFETSVEAWHYRTAIGIRGPFMSAFAGRFGRERGIQMYADWTDRIAAGEVPSAPARPSGVERNVVLTLWDWGNESSYIHDEIVTDKRDVSINAGGKVYGVDGGHGTLLELDTQTNEYRTIEIAVKDNPDNPAVTRFAQQFPVPSVFYEDEALWEGPADPHNPMMDELGRIWMTTKVRGDVLPEWCQQGSTNKFAQYYPTRRSSRQASYYDPATESFGLIDTCFGTHHLQFASDEDRTLYFSGGGDVMGWINTKLFDRTGDEQLSQGWCPMVVDTNGDGRITKPWNQPVGALRSVGEGGGGEVLTDIDPTLDTRMSPGSYGVIVNQVDNVAWGGGGSAGV
;
A
#
# COMPACT_ATOMS: atom_id res chain seq x y z
N MET A 1 -57.61 26.29 11.00
CA MET A 1 -58.94 26.62 10.50
C MET A 1 -59.15 25.83 9.24
N PHE A 2 -60.08 24.89 9.35
CA PHE A 2 -60.86 24.19 8.31
C PHE A 2 -60.07 23.37 7.27
N SER A 3 -60.15 22.10 7.29
CA SER A 3 -61.19 21.03 7.29
C SER A 3 -61.28 20.39 5.90
N LEU A 4 -60.89 19.09 5.73
CA LEU A 4 -61.74 17.90 5.65
C LEU A 4 -62.76 17.97 4.48
N GLU A 5 -62.95 16.99 3.64
CA GLU A 5 -63.38 15.59 3.77
C GLU A 5 -63.33 14.93 2.40
N LYS A 6 -62.91 13.69 2.24
CA LYS A 6 -63.64 12.39 2.20
C LYS A 6 -64.74 12.26 1.15
N LEU A 7 -64.63 11.17 0.36
CA LEU A 7 -65.58 10.03 0.27
C LEU A 7 -65.18 9.19 -0.95
N LEU A 8 -64.78 7.99 -0.87
CA LEU A 8 -65.37 6.66 -0.61
C LEU A 8 -66.42 6.17 -1.62
N ILE A 9 -66.10 5.01 -2.21
CA ILE A 9 -66.94 3.84 -2.52
C ILE A 9 -67.75 3.89 -3.84
N SER A 10 -67.62 2.90 -4.74
CA SER A 10 -68.30 1.61 -4.70
C SER A 10 -68.05 0.76 -5.92
N LYS A 11 -67.87 -0.49 -5.68
CA LYS A 11 -67.92 -1.68 -6.47
C LYS A 11 -69.08 -1.81 -7.48
N ASP A 12 -68.80 -2.60 -8.47
CA ASP A 12 -69.48 -3.81 -8.96
C ASP A 12 -69.88 -3.82 -10.44
N SER A 13 -69.32 -4.73 -11.11
CA SER A 13 -69.77 -5.97 -11.77
C SER A 13 -70.43 -5.90 -13.16
N ARG A 14 -69.76 -6.64 -14.00
CA ARG A 14 -70.27 -7.70 -14.91
C ARG A 14 -70.99 -7.40 -16.24
N PHE A 15 -70.50 -8.15 -17.22
CA PHE A 15 -71.15 -8.84 -18.34
C PHE A 15 -71.25 -8.13 -19.69
N GLN A 16 -70.54 -8.68 -20.58
CA GLN A 16 -70.76 -9.55 -21.75
C GLN A 16 -70.75 -8.89 -23.10
N LEU A 17 -69.84 -9.36 -23.88
CA LEU A 17 -69.90 -10.03 -25.22
C LEU A 17 -70.48 -9.31 -26.42
N LEU A 18 -69.67 -9.50 -27.51
CA LEU A 18 -69.96 -9.64 -28.90
C LEU A 18 -69.88 -8.40 -29.79
N GLY A 19 -68.99 -8.53 -30.78
CA GLY A 19 -69.26 -8.08 -32.10
C GLY A 19 -68.13 -7.44 -32.90
N ARG A 20 -67.35 -8.27 -33.56
CA ARG A 20 -66.70 -8.09 -34.89
C ARG A 20 -66.72 -6.71 -35.49
N ALA A 21 -65.55 -6.18 -35.84
CA ALA A 21 -65.16 -5.88 -37.21
C ALA A 21 -63.74 -5.31 -37.28
N ALA A 22 -63.01 -5.74 -38.28
CA ALA A 22 -61.66 -5.44 -38.65
C ALA A 22 -61.38 -3.93 -38.86
N GLY A 23 -60.29 -3.46 -38.38
CA GLY A 23 -59.64 -2.20 -38.74
C GLY A 23 -58.16 -2.31 -38.47
N LEU A 24 -57.41 -2.70 -39.49
CA LEU A 24 -55.94 -2.58 -39.45
C LEU A 24 -55.56 -1.11 -39.28
N THR A 25 -55.04 -0.74 -38.15
CA THR A 25 -54.24 0.47 -38.02
C THR A 25 -52.87 0.03 -37.50
N LEU A 26 -51.93 0.01 -38.43
CA LEU A 26 -50.52 -0.22 -38.20
C LEU A 26 -49.99 0.97 -37.41
N LEU A 27 -49.95 0.87 -36.08
CA LEU A 27 -49.13 1.75 -35.26
C LEU A 27 -47.70 1.18 -35.27
N ALA A 28 -46.86 1.79 -36.09
CA ALA A 28 -45.43 1.61 -36.03
C ALA A 28 -44.95 2.16 -34.68
N LEU A 29 -44.78 1.27 -33.70
CA LEU A 29 -43.92 1.53 -32.57
C LEU A 29 -42.47 1.61 -33.13
N LEU A 30 -42.00 2.82 -33.38
CA LEU A 30 -40.57 3.10 -33.40
C LEU A 30 -40.03 2.76 -32.03
N ALA A 31 -39.64 1.51 -31.82
CA ALA A 31 -38.62 1.18 -30.84
C ALA A 31 -37.37 1.94 -31.30
N LEU A 32 -37.10 3.06 -30.66
CA LEU A 32 -35.76 3.62 -30.59
C LEU A 32 -34.89 2.55 -29.89
N SER A 33 -34.40 1.62 -30.71
CA SER A 33 -33.20 0.89 -30.35
C SER A 33 -32.14 1.98 -30.19
N VAL A 34 -31.92 2.40 -28.97
CA VAL A 34 -30.62 2.94 -28.57
C VAL A 34 -29.69 1.77 -28.86
N SER A 35 -29.13 1.75 -30.05
CA SER A 35 -27.92 1.00 -30.32
C SER A 35 -26.91 1.58 -29.32
N ALA A 36 -26.70 0.91 -28.21
CA ALA A 36 -25.42 1.02 -27.54
C ALA A 36 -24.41 0.80 -28.66
N GLN A 37 -23.71 1.84 -29.07
CA GLN A 37 -22.52 1.66 -29.88
C GLN A 37 -21.69 0.64 -29.09
N PRO A 38 -21.18 -0.42 -29.71
CA PRO A 38 -20.20 -1.23 -29.07
C PRO A 38 -19.11 -0.25 -28.69
N GLN A 39 -18.90 -0.04 -27.40
CA GLN A 39 -17.63 0.49 -26.85
C GLN A 39 -16.58 -0.31 -27.59
N GLY A 40 -15.63 0.36 -28.24
CA GLY A 40 -14.69 -0.19 -29.18
C GLY A 40 -14.18 -1.52 -28.67
N GLY A 41 -14.51 -2.59 -29.39
CA GLY A 41 -14.30 -3.94 -28.89
C GLY A 41 -12.82 -4.13 -28.61
N ASN A 42 -12.49 -4.49 -27.37
CA ASN A 42 -11.14 -4.89 -27.01
C ASN A 42 -10.71 -6.00 -27.97
N GLY A 43 -9.62 -5.78 -28.69
CA GLY A 43 -9.09 -6.75 -29.63
C GLY A 43 -7.79 -7.35 -29.14
N ALA A 44 -7.08 -8.05 -30.00
CA ALA A 44 -5.81 -8.66 -29.65
C ALA A 44 -4.71 -8.23 -30.63
N ILE A 45 -3.46 -8.32 -30.17
CA ILE A 45 -2.26 -8.37 -31.03
C ILE A 45 -1.65 -9.74 -30.80
N GLU A 46 -1.39 -10.46 -31.88
CA GLU A 46 -0.82 -11.81 -31.83
C GLU A 46 0.39 -11.95 -32.73
N GLY A 47 1.11 -13.03 -32.56
CA GLY A 47 2.28 -13.28 -33.40
C GLY A 47 3.29 -14.26 -32.81
N VAL A 48 4.51 -14.17 -33.30
CA VAL A 48 5.63 -15.04 -32.92
C VAL A 48 6.88 -14.22 -32.58
N VAL A 49 7.63 -14.64 -31.55
CA VAL A 49 8.92 -14.07 -31.21
C VAL A 49 10.03 -14.97 -31.72
N GLN A 50 11.02 -14.40 -32.39
CA GLN A 50 12.16 -15.11 -32.96
C GLN A 50 13.49 -14.41 -32.65
N SER A 51 14.54 -15.21 -32.55
CA SER A 51 15.94 -14.78 -32.55
C SER A 51 16.78 -15.56 -33.57
N SER A 52 18.09 -15.34 -33.57
CA SER A 52 19.01 -16.15 -34.34
C SER A 52 19.06 -17.64 -33.94
N LYS A 53 18.46 -18.01 -32.80
CA LYS A 53 18.35 -19.39 -32.30
C LYS A 53 17.03 -20.08 -32.68
N GLY A 54 16.11 -19.36 -33.32
CA GLY A 54 14.76 -19.81 -33.64
C GLY A 54 13.69 -19.13 -32.81
N SER A 55 12.56 -19.81 -32.62
CA SER A 55 11.46 -19.34 -31.79
C SER A 55 11.89 -19.20 -30.34
N GLU A 56 11.47 -18.11 -29.68
CA GLU A 56 11.85 -17.78 -28.30
C GLU A 56 10.70 -18.08 -27.34
N ALA A 57 10.82 -19.21 -26.65
CA ALA A 57 9.86 -19.64 -25.63
C ALA A 57 10.14 -18.97 -24.27
N GLY A 58 9.06 -18.67 -23.50
CA GLY A 58 9.17 -18.12 -22.15
C GLY A 58 9.79 -16.72 -22.11
N VAL A 59 9.47 -15.88 -23.07
CA VAL A 59 9.86 -14.48 -23.10
C VAL A 59 8.62 -13.57 -23.00
N TRP A 60 8.79 -12.39 -22.44
CA TRP A 60 7.72 -11.43 -22.27
C TRP A 60 7.52 -10.60 -23.53
N VAL A 61 6.28 -10.50 -23.97
CA VAL A 61 5.84 -9.55 -25.00
C VAL A 61 5.09 -8.45 -24.29
N ILE A 62 5.55 -7.22 -24.46
CA ILE A 62 5.10 -6.03 -23.75
C ILE A 62 4.48 -5.09 -24.76
N ALA A 63 3.23 -4.71 -24.54
CA ALA A 63 2.52 -3.67 -25.27
C ALA A 63 2.25 -2.50 -24.33
N GLU A 64 2.76 -1.33 -24.67
CA GLU A 64 2.58 -0.10 -23.89
C GLU A 64 2.04 1.02 -24.77
N THR A 65 1.22 1.91 -24.18
CA THR A 65 0.66 3.06 -24.90
C THR A 65 0.43 4.25 -23.99
N ASP A 66 0.61 5.44 -24.56
CA ASP A 66 0.27 6.74 -23.99
C ASP A 66 -1.00 7.33 -24.67
N ASP A 67 -1.64 6.61 -25.58
CA ASP A 67 -2.85 7.08 -26.28
C ASP A 67 -4.14 6.94 -25.42
N LEU A 68 -4.06 6.30 -24.25
CA LEU A 68 -5.16 6.20 -23.30
C LEU A 68 -5.05 7.30 -22.23
N PRO A 69 -6.12 7.56 -21.45
CA PRO A 69 -6.08 8.58 -20.40
C PRO A 69 -5.01 8.37 -19.34
N THR A 70 -4.58 7.13 -19.11
CA THR A 70 -3.40 6.82 -18.30
C THR A 70 -2.45 5.91 -19.07
N HIS A 71 -1.16 5.98 -18.79
CA HIS A 71 -0.19 5.06 -19.38
C HIS A 71 -0.57 3.62 -19.07
N PHE A 72 -0.66 2.81 -20.10
CA PHE A 72 -1.20 1.46 -20.04
C PHE A 72 -0.18 0.46 -20.59
N ILE A 73 0.01 -0.64 -19.87
CA ILE A 73 0.92 -1.72 -20.25
C ILE A 73 0.20 -3.06 -20.12
N LYS A 74 0.32 -3.88 -21.15
CA LYS A 74 -0.09 -5.29 -21.09
C LYS A 74 1.08 -6.20 -21.43
N ILE A 75 1.26 -7.25 -20.64
CA ILE A 75 2.39 -8.18 -20.76
C ILE A 75 1.86 -9.61 -20.80
N VAL A 76 2.38 -10.38 -21.74
CA VAL A 76 2.15 -11.82 -21.86
C VAL A 76 3.47 -12.56 -22.02
N VAL A 77 3.45 -13.89 -21.88
CA VAL A 77 4.60 -14.76 -22.04
C VAL A 77 4.39 -15.65 -23.26
N THR A 78 5.44 -15.88 -24.07
CA THR A 78 5.38 -16.76 -25.22
C THR A 78 5.29 -18.23 -24.82
N ASP A 79 4.59 -19.03 -25.65
CA ASP A 79 4.48 -20.47 -25.53
C ASP A 79 5.78 -21.20 -25.99
N ASP A 80 5.74 -22.53 -26.09
CA ASP A 80 6.88 -23.37 -26.52
C ASP A 80 7.31 -23.10 -27.97
N ASP A 81 6.41 -22.64 -28.82
CA ASP A 81 6.67 -22.30 -30.21
C ASP A 81 7.01 -20.81 -30.41
N GLY A 82 7.15 -20.04 -29.33
CA GLY A 82 7.40 -18.61 -29.34
C GLY A 82 6.16 -17.77 -29.69
N ARG A 83 4.96 -18.36 -29.69
CA ARG A 83 3.70 -17.66 -30.01
C ARG A 83 3.21 -16.87 -28.81
N PHE A 84 2.52 -15.75 -29.09
CA PHE A 84 1.90 -14.92 -28.08
C PHE A 84 0.54 -14.39 -28.54
N VAL A 85 -0.30 -14.07 -27.58
CA VAL A 85 -1.53 -13.28 -27.76
C VAL A 85 -1.58 -12.25 -26.64
N LEU A 86 -1.64 -10.97 -26.96
CA LEU A 86 -1.94 -9.85 -26.08
C LEU A 86 -3.45 -9.60 -26.15
N PRO A 87 -4.25 -10.14 -25.22
CA PRO A 87 -5.70 -10.11 -25.30
C PRO A 87 -6.28 -8.81 -24.76
N GLU A 88 -7.52 -8.52 -25.13
CA GLU A 88 -8.33 -7.46 -24.51
C GLU A 88 -7.64 -6.09 -24.48
N LEU A 89 -6.97 -5.74 -25.57
CA LEU A 89 -6.35 -4.42 -25.71
C LEU A 89 -7.39 -3.38 -26.10
N PRO A 90 -7.50 -2.25 -25.40
CA PRO A 90 -8.22 -1.06 -25.87
C PRO A 90 -7.75 -0.61 -27.26
N ASP A 91 -8.61 0.08 -28.02
CA ASP A 91 -8.23 0.60 -29.34
C ASP A 91 -7.26 1.79 -29.20
N ALA A 92 -5.99 1.51 -29.39
CA ALA A 92 -4.90 2.47 -29.31
C ALA A 92 -3.72 2.05 -30.22
N LEU A 93 -2.74 2.92 -30.36
CA LEU A 93 -1.46 2.60 -30.99
C LEU A 93 -0.47 2.16 -29.91
N TYR A 94 -0.02 0.92 -29.99
CA TYR A 94 0.89 0.34 -29.02
C TYR A 94 2.32 0.31 -29.51
N LYS A 95 3.27 0.57 -28.61
CA LYS A 95 4.66 0.18 -28.75
C LYS A 95 4.80 -1.25 -28.24
N VAL A 96 5.06 -2.21 -29.14
CA VAL A 96 5.16 -3.62 -28.80
C VAL A 96 6.61 -4.07 -28.92
N TRP A 97 7.14 -4.67 -27.86
CA TRP A 97 8.52 -5.10 -27.79
C TRP A 97 8.68 -6.35 -26.91
N VAL A 98 9.87 -6.95 -26.96
CA VAL A 98 10.18 -8.22 -26.30
C VAL A 98 11.30 -8.06 -25.28
N ARG A 99 11.12 -8.70 -24.13
CA ARG A 99 12.13 -8.89 -23.09
C ARG A 99 12.25 -10.36 -22.72
N GLY A 100 13.45 -10.85 -22.50
CA GLY A 100 13.64 -12.24 -22.06
C GLY A 100 15.02 -12.46 -21.47
N TYR A 101 15.12 -13.43 -20.55
CA TYR A 101 16.41 -13.78 -19.98
C TYR A 101 17.34 -14.37 -21.05
N GLY A 102 18.55 -13.84 -21.11
CA GLY A 102 19.55 -14.18 -22.15
C GLY A 102 19.37 -13.43 -23.47
N LEU A 103 18.42 -12.48 -23.53
CA LEU A 103 18.17 -11.62 -24.69
C LEU A 103 18.44 -10.16 -24.34
N VAL A 104 18.59 -9.35 -25.38
CA VAL A 104 18.53 -7.89 -25.31
C VAL A 104 17.09 -7.48 -25.62
N ASP A 105 16.59 -6.44 -24.97
CA ASP A 105 15.28 -5.88 -25.27
C ASP A 105 15.19 -5.54 -26.76
N SER A 106 14.11 -5.95 -27.41
CA SER A 106 13.91 -5.66 -28.82
C SER A 106 13.57 -4.20 -29.06
N LYS A 107 13.77 -3.72 -30.28
CA LYS A 107 13.24 -2.40 -30.66
C LYS A 107 11.73 -2.46 -30.69
N PRO A 108 11.01 -1.46 -30.12
CA PRO A 108 9.57 -1.39 -30.19
C PRO A 108 9.07 -1.26 -31.63
N LEU A 109 7.98 -1.96 -31.94
CA LEU A 109 7.19 -1.78 -33.15
C LEU A 109 5.87 -1.08 -32.80
N SER A 110 5.45 -0.12 -33.64
CA SER A 110 4.17 0.54 -33.50
C SER A 110 3.08 -0.30 -34.16
N LEU A 111 2.17 -0.84 -33.37
CA LEU A 111 1.10 -1.75 -33.83
C LEU A 111 -0.27 -1.31 -33.32
N ARG A 112 -1.30 -1.58 -34.10
CA ARG A 112 -2.69 -1.47 -33.67
C ARG A 112 -3.29 -2.84 -33.39
N VAL A 113 -4.35 -2.82 -32.66
CA VAL A 113 -5.20 -4.00 -32.40
C VAL A 113 -5.57 -4.69 -33.70
N GLY A 114 -5.54 -6.03 -33.71
CA GLY A 114 -5.77 -6.88 -34.88
C GLY A 114 -4.51 -7.20 -35.69
N ALA A 115 -3.33 -6.73 -35.27
CA ALA A 115 -2.07 -7.08 -35.92
C ALA A 115 -1.65 -8.52 -35.62
N ASP A 116 -1.12 -9.21 -36.65
CA ASP A 116 -0.37 -10.47 -36.55
C ASP A 116 1.07 -10.19 -36.97
N VAL A 117 2.05 -10.43 -36.09
CA VAL A 117 3.41 -9.94 -36.28
C VAL A 117 4.49 -10.92 -35.87
N THR A 118 5.62 -10.89 -36.58
CA THR A 118 6.87 -11.53 -36.13
C THR A 118 7.75 -10.47 -35.45
N LEU A 119 8.00 -10.66 -34.15
CA LEU A 119 8.91 -9.85 -33.36
C LEU A 119 10.30 -10.47 -33.35
N ASN A 120 11.31 -9.69 -33.74
CA ASN A 120 12.69 -10.15 -33.74
C ASN A 120 13.44 -9.60 -32.55
N THR A 121 14.15 -10.46 -31.83
CA THR A 121 15.00 -10.11 -30.71
C THR A 121 16.43 -10.64 -30.91
N PHE A 122 17.36 -10.21 -30.05
CA PHE A 122 18.76 -10.54 -30.15
C PHE A 122 19.23 -11.25 -28.89
N VAL A 123 20.04 -12.30 -29.10
CA VAL A 123 20.75 -12.95 -27.98
C VAL A 123 21.77 -11.98 -27.42
N ALA A 124 21.81 -11.83 -26.11
CA ALA A 124 22.79 -10.98 -25.45
C ALA A 124 24.22 -11.45 -25.75
N ALA A 125 25.09 -10.51 -26.03
CA ALA A 125 26.48 -10.82 -26.41
C ALA A 125 27.35 -11.25 -25.22
N SER A 126 26.90 -10.93 -23.99
CA SER A 126 27.64 -11.28 -22.77
C SER A 126 26.67 -11.52 -21.59
N PRO A 127 27.14 -12.21 -20.52
CA PRO A 127 26.36 -12.32 -19.27
C PRO A 127 26.00 -10.96 -18.66
N ALA A 128 26.88 -9.98 -18.76
CA ALA A 128 26.63 -8.63 -18.23
C ALA A 128 25.50 -7.93 -19.00
N GLU A 129 25.44 -8.08 -20.31
CA GLU A 129 24.34 -7.55 -21.12
C GLU A 129 23.04 -8.28 -20.82
N ALA A 130 23.05 -9.61 -20.72
CA ALA A 130 21.88 -10.40 -20.34
C ALA A 130 21.34 -10.03 -18.95
N ALA A 131 22.22 -9.74 -18.01
CA ALA A 131 21.86 -9.45 -16.63
C ALA A 131 21.16 -8.08 -16.46
N GLN A 132 21.19 -7.19 -17.45
CA GLN A 132 20.52 -5.87 -17.35
C GLN A 132 19.00 -5.98 -17.08
N VAL A 133 18.38 -7.07 -17.52
CA VAL A 133 16.95 -7.33 -17.35
C VAL A 133 16.62 -8.29 -16.21
N TYR A 134 17.62 -8.68 -15.40
CA TYR A 134 17.37 -9.59 -14.28
C TYR A 134 16.67 -8.87 -13.13
N PRO A 135 15.74 -9.57 -12.42
CA PRO A 135 15.03 -9.01 -11.29
C PRO A 135 15.96 -8.56 -10.15
N ALA A 136 15.52 -7.58 -9.39
CA ALA A 136 16.29 -6.99 -8.31
C ALA A 136 16.80 -8.02 -7.28
N ASN A 137 16.00 -9.03 -6.94
CA ASN A 137 16.38 -10.07 -5.98
C ASN A 137 17.59 -10.90 -6.43
N TYR A 138 17.82 -11.06 -7.74
CA TYR A 138 19.02 -11.70 -8.24
C TYR A 138 20.27 -10.85 -8.00
N TRP A 139 20.17 -9.55 -8.21
CA TRP A 139 21.24 -8.61 -7.88
C TRP A 139 21.48 -8.47 -6.38
N TYR A 140 20.39 -8.53 -5.60
CA TYR A 140 20.48 -8.54 -4.14
C TYR A 140 21.18 -9.80 -3.62
N SER A 141 21.06 -10.94 -4.29
CA SER A 141 21.76 -12.18 -3.90
C SER A 141 23.28 -12.09 -3.94
N LEU A 142 23.84 -11.06 -4.60
CA LEU A 142 25.27 -10.77 -4.59
C LEU A 142 25.71 -10.01 -3.32
N LEU A 143 24.79 -9.59 -2.46
CA LEU A 143 25.15 -8.91 -1.22
C LEU A 143 25.75 -9.92 -0.24
N GLU A 144 27.03 -9.76 0.09
CA GLU A 144 27.75 -10.59 1.06
C GLU A 144 27.59 -10.03 2.45
N VAL A 145 26.93 -10.79 3.32
CA VAL A 145 26.78 -10.45 4.74
C VAL A 145 27.98 -10.99 5.52
N PRO A 146 28.31 -10.41 6.73
CA PRO A 146 29.38 -10.95 7.57
C PRO A 146 29.22 -12.44 7.85
N ASP A 147 30.33 -13.19 7.92
CA ASP A 147 30.30 -14.62 8.20
C ASP A 147 29.70 -14.92 9.60
N ALA A 148 29.05 -16.08 9.72
CA ALA A 148 28.42 -16.49 10.98
C ALA A 148 29.43 -16.55 12.16
N SER A 149 30.70 -16.82 11.88
CA SER A 149 31.78 -16.83 12.89
C SER A 149 32.18 -15.45 13.42
N GLU A 150 31.80 -14.38 12.74
CA GLU A 150 32.01 -13.00 13.20
C GLU A 150 31.03 -12.55 14.31
N PHE A 151 30.01 -13.35 14.57
CA PHE A 151 29.01 -13.04 15.60
C PHE A 151 29.24 -13.82 16.90
N PRO A 152 28.89 -13.22 18.07
CA PRO A 152 28.27 -11.92 18.25
C PRO A 152 29.21 -10.76 17.94
N GLY A 153 28.63 -9.61 17.56
CA GLY A 153 29.39 -8.39 17.33
C GLY A 153 30.17 -7.92 18.55
N THR A 154 31.35 -7.35 18.33
CA THR A 154 32.26 -6.89 19.41
C THR A 154 32.41 -5.37 19.47
N GLY A 155 31.70 -4.63 18.58
CA GLY A 155 31.70 -3.18 18.53
C GLY A 155 32.83 -2.58 17.71
N ASP A 156 32.92 -1.26 17.69
CA ASP A 156 33.84 -0.51 16.84
C ASP A 156 35.32 -0.77 17.14
N ASP A 157 35.68 -1.03 18.42
CA ASP A 157 37.03 -1.42 18.81
C ASP A 157 37.38 -2.89 18.50
N GLY A 158 36.44 -3.64 17.98
CA GLY A 158 36.58 -5.05 17.66
C GLY A 158 36.38 -5.32 16.14
N ASN A 159 35.35 -6.09 15.80
CA ASN A 159 35.05 -6.45 14.41
C ASN A 159 34.14 -5.46 13.67
N GLY A 160 33.82 -4.33 14.28
CA GLY A 160 32.96 -3.30 13.71
C GLY A 160 31.45 -3.65 13.68
N ILE A 161 31.10 -4.87 14.06
CA ILE A 161 29.68 -5.29 14.16
C ILE A 161 29.16 -4.84 15.53
N SER A 162 28.01 -4.17 15.54
CA SER A 162 27.37 -3.71 16.78
C SER A 162 27.24 -4.84 17.80
N GLN A 163 27.53 -4.54 19.06
CA GLN A 163 27.39 -5.50 20.17
C GLN A 163 25.94 -6.01 20.34
N GLY A 164 24.95 -5.28 19.82
CA GLY A 164 23.57 -5.71 19.78
C GLY A 164 23.28 -6.81 18.74
N MET A 165 24.18 -7.01 17.76
CA MET A 165 24.05 -8.05 16.73
C MET A 165 24.59 -9.38 17.25
N ARG A 166 23.69 -10.31 17.53
CA ARG A 166 24.00 -11.60 18.14
C ARG A 166 24.27 -12.72 17.15
N SER A 167 23.78 -12.59 15.90
CA SER A 167 23.88 -13.63 14.88
C SER A 167 23.80 -13.07 13.47
N GLN A 168 24.30 -13.82 12.49
CA GLN A 168 24.12 -13.54 11.08
C GLN A 168 22.63 -13.47 10.69
N ALA A 169 21.79 -14.35 11.26
CA ALA A 169 20.35 -14.33 11.01
C ALA A 169 19.71 -13.00 11.42
N GLN A 170 20.13 -12.44 12.58
CA GLN A 170 19.67 -11.12 13.02
C GLN A 170 20.16 -9.99 12.09
N TRP A 171 21.36 -10.09 11.54
CA TRP A 171 21.87 -9.15 10.54
C TRP A 171 21.02 -9.17 9.26
N ILE A 172 20.73 -10.36 8.75
CA ILE A 172 19.89 -10.54 7.57
C ILE A 172 18.48 -10.01 7.83
N ASP A 173 17.91 -10.34 8.98
CA ASP A 173 16.58 -9.84 9.37
C ASP A 173 16.55 -8.31 9.46
N MET A 174 17.57 -7.70 10.05
CA MET A 174 17.71 -6.26 10.13
C MET A 174 17.81 -5.60 8.74
N THR A 175 18.51 -6.23 7.79
CA THR A 175 18.57 -5.75 6.41
C THR A 175 17.19 -5.76 5.76
N LYS A 176 16.41 -6.81 5.99
CA LYS A 176 15.04 -6.94 5.47
C LYS A 176 14.11 -5.90 6.11
N GLN A 177 14.10 -5.81 7.42
CA GLN A 177 13.19 -4.90 8.13
C GLN A 177 13.60 -3.42 8.03
N GLY A 178 14.89 -3.14 7.84
CA GLY A 178 15.39 -1.77 7.75
C GLY A 178 15.42 -1.22 6.33
N CYS A 179 16.00 -1.95 5.42
CA CYS A 179 16.26 -1.47 4.06
C CYS A 179 15.18 -1.93 3.06
N GLN A 180 14.84 -3.22 3.07
CA GLN A 180 13.83 -3.75 2.14
C GLN A 180 12.39 -3.36 2.50
N LEU A 181 12.15 -2.78 3.67
CA LEU A 181 10.85 -2.21 4.01
C LEU A 181 10.40 -1.14 3.00
N CYS A 182 11.36 -0.32 2.53
CA CYS A 182 11.10 0.80 1.61
C CYS A 182 11.77 0.62 0.24
N HIS A 183 12.83 -0.20 0.14
CA HIS A 183 13.62 -0.37 -1.07
C HIS A 183 13.59 -1.81 -1.57
N GLN A 184 13.33 -1.98 -2.86
CA GLN A 184 13.65 -3.24 -3.51
C GLN A 184 15.16 -3.30 -3.76
N LEU A 185 15.92 -3.81 -2.78
CA LEU A 185 17.37 -3.94 -2.90
C LEU A 185 17.75 -4.78 -4.13
N GLY A 186 18.73 -4.29 -4.89
CA GLY A 186 19.15 -4.90 -6.16
C GLY A 186 18.51 -4.27 -7.39
N ASN A 187 17.53 -3.38 -7.25
CA ASN A 187 17.09 -2.56 -8.39
C ASN A 187 18.23 -1.63 -8.84
N LYS A 188 18.12 -1.04 -10.04
CA LYS A 188 19.20 -0.25 -10.63
C LYS A 188 19.65 0.90 -9.73
N LEU A 189 18.72 1.58 -9.06
CA LEU A 189 19.04 2.70 -8.17
C LEU A 189 19.76 2.25 -6.89
N THR A 190 19.46 1.06 -6.36
CA THR A 190 20.10 0.59 -5.12
C THR A 190 21.43 -0.09 -5.34
N ARG A 191 21.64 -0.77 -6.51
CA ARG A 191 22.87 -1.50 -6.82
C ARG A 191 23.94 -0.70 -7.57
N SER A 192 23.65 0.57 -7.94
CA SER A 192 24.58 1.49 -8.59
C SER A 192 24.67 2.79 -7.81
N LEU A 193 25.83 3.43 -7.88
CA LEU A 193 26.10 4.76 -7.35
C LEU A 193 26.21 5.82 -8.46
N ASP A 194 25.93 5.46 -9.72
CA ASP A 194 26.10 6.34 -10.89
C ASP A 194 25.35 7.67 -10.76
N HIS A 195 24.17 7.63 -10.14
CA HIS A 195 23.35 8.82 -9.90
C HIS A 195 23.97 9.80 -8.90
N LEU A 196 25.00 9.40 -8.15
CA LEU A 196 25.74 10.24 -7.21
C LEU A 196 27.09 10.73 -7.78
N ASN A 197 27.48 10.32 -9.00
CA ASN A 197 28.77 10.67 -9.60
C ASN A 197 28.99 12.18 -9.70
N HIS A 198 27.92 12.96 -9.88
CA HIS A 198 28.00 14.42 -9.98
C HIS A 198 28.41 15.10 -8.67
N LEU A 199 28.31 14.40 -7.52
CA LEU A 199 28.73 14.93 -6.20
C LEU A 199 30.22 14.73 -5.91
N GLY A 200 30.94 13.95 -6.73
CA GLY A 200 32.39 13.85 -6.68
C GLY A 200 32.95 13.11 -5.46
N PHE A 201 32.28 12.11 -4.93
CA PHE A 201 32.80 11.25 -3.87
C PHE A 201 34.06 10.50 -4.31
N GLU A 202 35.07 10.43 -3.47
CA GLU A 202 36.32 9.72 -3.77
C GLU A 202 36.16 8.19 -3.64
N THR A 203 35.26 7.75 -2.76
CA THR A 203 35.01 6.33 -2.46
C THR A 203 33.53 5.99 -2.46
N SER A 204 33.21 4.73 -2.73
CA SER A 204 31.85 4.18 -2.59
C SER A 204 31.35 4.23 -1.14
N VAL A 205 32.25 4.10 -0.16
CA VAL A 205 31.93 4.25 1.27
C VAL A 205 31.40 5.64 1.58
N GLU A 206 32.05 6.71 1.08
CA GLU A 206 31.58 8.08 1.25
C GLU A 206 30.21 8.29 0.59
N ALA A 207 30.03 7.76 -0.61
CA ALA A 207 28.76 7.84 -1.32
C ALA A 207 27.64 7.12 -0.54
N TRP A 208 27.92 5.98 0.07
CA TRP A 208 26.94 5.25 0.88
C TRP A 208 26.65 5.95 2.22
N HIS A 209 27.64 6.57 2.85
CA HIS A 209 27.39 7.41 4.03
C HIS A 209 26.44 8.56 3.70
N TYR A 210 26.69 9.25 2.60
CA TYR A 210 25.83 10.32 2.13
C TYR A 210 24.42 9.82 1.83
N ARG A 211 24.31 8.75 1.02
CA ARG A 211 23.03 8.18 0.61
C ARG A 211 22.15 7.76 1.77
N THR A 212 22.72 7.20 2.82
CA THR A 212 21.97 6.75 4.02
C THR A 212 21.65 7.88 5.00
N ALA A 213 22.16 9.09 4.76
CA ALA A 213 21.93 10.24 5.64
C ALA A 213 20.97 11.27 5.04
N ILE A 214 20.77 11.27 3.72
CA ILE A 214 20.02 12.30 3.01
C ILE A 214 18.58 11.88 2.73
N GLY A 215 17.73 12.89 2.47
CA GLY A 215 16.33 12.72 2.12
C GLY A 215 15.44 12.59 3.34
N ILE A 216 14.12 12.55 3.11
CA ILE A 216 13.11 12.51 4.17
C ILE A 216 13.27 11.29 5.11
N ARG A 217 13.81 10.18 4.59
CA ARG A 217 14.09 8.96 5.36
C ARG A 217 15.55 8.81 5.80
N GLY A 218 16.39 9.83 5.56
CA GLY A 218 17.79 9.85 5.99
C GLY A 218 17.98 9.53 7.47
N PRO A 219 17.26 10.17 8.41
CA PRO A 219 17.36 9.85 9.84
C PRO A 219 17.05 8.38 10.15
N PHE A 220 16.04 7.81 9.49
CA PHE A 220 15.67 6.40 9.64
C PHE A 220 16.76 5.46 9.10
N MET A 221 17.21 5.67 7.86
CA MET A 221 18.29 4.88 7.26
C MET A 221 19.58 4.97 8.08
N SER A 222 19.91 6.17 8.57
CA SER A 222 21.07 6.41 9.42
C SER A 222 21.00 5.64 10.75
N ALA A 223 19.82 5.62 11.38
CA ALA A 223 19.60 4.86 12.61
C ALA A 223 19.74 3.34 12.37
N PHE A 224 19.23 2.83 11.26
CA PHE A 224 19.39 1.42 10.90
C PHE A 224 20.85 1.07 10.60
N ALA A 225 21.58 1.91 9.86
CA ALA A 225 23.01 1.70 9.65
C ALA A 225 23.78 1.61 10.97
N GLY A 226 23.40 2.42 11.97
CA GLY A 226 23.98 2.36 13.32
C GLY A 226 23.74 1.03 14.06
N ARG A 227 22.63 0.33 13.77
CA ARG A 227 22.32 -0.96 14.40
C ARG A 227 23.21 -2.11 13.93
N PHE A 228 23.72 -2.02 12.71
CA PHE A 228 24.71 -2.97 12.20
C PHE A 228 26.10 -2.81 12.84
N GLY A 229 26.45 -1.63 13.28
CA GLY A 229 27.77 -1.05 13.34
C GLY A 229 27.96 -0.29 12.05
N ARG A 230 27.83 1.04 12.12
CA ARG A 230 27.67 1.91 10.93
C ARG A 230 28.71 1.63 9.85
N GLU A 231 29.98 1.65 10.22
CA GLU A 231 31.09 1.49 9.26
C GLU A 231 31.06 0.10 8.61
N ARG A 232 30.82 -0.94 9.39
CA ARG A 232 30.74 -2.31 8.89
C ARG A 232 29.55 -2.54 7.94
N GLY A 233 28.40 -1.94 8.27
CA GLY A 233 27.20 -1.99 7.43
C GLY A 233 27.37 -1.20 6.12
N ILE A 234 27.94 -0.02 6.19
CA ILE A 234 28.22 0.82 5.01
C ILE A 234 29.26 0.12 4.09
N GLN A 235 30.31 -0.45 4.68
CA GLN A 235 31.32 -1.19 3.92
C GLN A 235 30.70 -2.36 3.15
N MET A 236 29.79 -3.12 3.77
CA MET A 236 29.07 -4.22 3.07
C MET A 236 28.36 -3.74 1.81
N TYR A 237 27.67 -2.61 1.86
CA TYR A 237 26.99 -2.05 0.69
C TYR A 237 27.97 -1.47 -0.33
N ALA A 238 29.05 -0.85 0.13
CA ALA A 238 30.10 -0.34 -0.74
C ALA A 238 30.76 -1.47 -1.52
N ASP A 239 31.21 -2.54 -0.84
CA ASP A 239 31.80 -3.73 -1.48
C ASP A 239 30.87 -4.37 -2.50
N TRP A 240 29.57 -4.43 -2.20
CA TRP A 240 28.56 -4.95 -3.11
C TRP A 240 28.45 -4.12 -4.39
N THR A 241 28.33 -2.79 -4.27
CA THR A 241 28.23 -1.91 -5.44
C THR A 241 29.53 -1.86 -6.23
N ASP A 242 30.68 -1.95 -5.58
CA ASP A 242 31.99 -1.99 -6.23
C ASP A 242 32.21 -3.26 -7.05
N ARG A 243 31.81 -4.43 -6.52
CA ARG A 243 31.87 -5.69 -7.26
C ARG A 243 30.96 -5.67 -8.48
N ILE A 244 29.76 -5.13 -8.36
CA ILE A 244 28.84 -4.95 -9.49
C ILE A 244 29.44 -3.99 -10.52
N ALA A 245 30.00 -2.86 -10.09
CA ALA A 245 30.66 -1.91 -10.98
C ALA A 245 31.89 -2.52 -11.68
N ALA A 246 32.59 -3.44 -11.01
CA ALA A 246 33.69 -4.21 -11.58
C ALA A 246 33.24 -5.33 -12.55
N GLY A 247 31.93 -5.51 -12.75
CA GLY A 247 31.37 -6.45 -13.72
C GLY A 247 30.85 -7.76 -13.16
N GLU A 248 30.72 -7.89 -11.83
CA GLU A 248 30.05 -9.05 -11.24
C GLU A 248 28.56 -9.06 -11.59
N VAL A 249 28.06 -10.22 -12.00
CA VAL A 249 26.67 -10.41 -12.39
C VAL A 249 26.08 -11.63 -11.70
N PRO A 250 24.78 -11.61 -11.36
CA PRO A 250 24.14 -12.76 -10.74
C PRO A 250 23.96 -13.91 -11.74
N SER A 251 23.71 -15.10 -11.21
CA SER A 251 23.33 -16.25 -12.01
C SER A 251 22.07 -15.95 -12.83
N ALA A 252 22.02 -16.50 -14.06
CA ALA A 252 20.90 -16.29 -14.95
C ALA A 252 19.59 -16.88 -14.37
N PRO A 253 18.50 -16.11 -14.30
CA PRO A 253 17.19 -16.64 -13.96
C PRO A 253 16.72 -17.67 -14.98
N ALA A 254 15.92 -18.63 -14.53
CA ALA A 254 15.17 -19.48 -15.44
C ALA A 254 14.07 -18.68 -16.15
N ARG A 255 13.84 -18.96 -17.43
CA ARG A 255 12.70 -18.39 -18.14
C ARG A 255 11.40 -18.96 -17.63
N PRO A 256 10.29 -18.21 -17.67
CA PRO A 256 8.96 -18.71 -17.34
C PRO A 256 8.65 -20.05 -18.02
N SER A 257 8.03 -20.95 -17.26
CA SER A 257 7.70 -22.31 -17.72
C SER A 257 6.35 -22.77 -17.16
N GLY A 258 5.73 -23.76 -17.81
CA GLY A 258 4.46 -24.33 -17.35
C GLY A 258 3.38 -23.25 -17.18
N VAL A 259 2.74 -23.21 -16.02
CA VAL A 259 1.66 -22.27 -15.73
C VAL A 259 2.08 -20.80 -15.71
N GLU A 260 3.35 -20.50 -15.51
CA GLU A 260 3.89 -19.14 -15.54
C GLU A 260 3.73 -18.50 -16.92
N ARG A 261 3.62 -19.30 -17.99
CA ARG A 261 3.38 -18.80 -19.34
C ARG A 261 1.94 -18.37 -19.61
N ASN A 262 1.00 -18.73 -18.72
CA ASN A 262 -0.39 -18.34 -18.85
C ASN A 262 -0.72 -17.03 -18.09
N VAL A 263 0.30 -16.36 -17.55
CA VAL A 263 0.12 -15.10 -16.83
C VAL A 263 -0.06 -13.96 -17.83
N VAL A 264 -1.11 -13.18 -17.63
CA VAL A 264 -1.36 -11.91 -18.31
C VAL A 264 -1.32 -10.81 -17.25
N LEU A 265 -0.46 -9.82 -17.44
CA LEU A 265 -0.38 -8.65 -16.59
C LEU A 265 -0.97 -7.45 -17.30
N THR A 266 -1.78 -6.68 -16.58
CA THR A 266 -2.23 -5.35 -17.02
C THR A 266 -1.79 -4.36 -15.95
N LEU A 267 -1.12 -3.28 -16.37
CA LEU A 267 -0.60 -2.24 -15.51
C LEU A 267 -1.13 -0.89 -15.97
N TRP A 268 -1.47 -0.06 -15.00
CA TRP A 268 -1.80 1.35 -15.19
C TRP A 268 -0.80 2.17 -14.40
N ASP A 269 -0.18 3.14 -15.03
CA ASP A 269 0.64 4.14 -14.36
C ASP A 269 -0.23 5.37 -14.09
N TRP A 270 -0.74 5.50 -12.87
CA TRP A 270 -1.72 6.49 -12.45
C TRP A 270 -1.18 7.37 -11.31
N GLY A 271 -1.68 8.60 -11.24
CA GLY A 271 -1.09 9.64 -10.42
C GLY A 271 -0.08 10.49 -11.20
N ASN A 272 0.78 11.17 -10.51
CA ASN A 272 1.87 11.96 -11.08
C ASN A 272 3.25 11.40 -10.68
N GLU A 273 4.33 11.98 -11.19
CA GLU A 273 5.71 11.50 -10.96
C GLU A 273 6.13 11.50 -9.48
N SER A 274 5.49 12.31 -8.64
CA SER A 274 5.75 12.40 -7.21
C SER A 274 4.68 11.72 -6.35
N SER A 275 3.64 11.12 -6.94
CA SER A 275 2.62 10.38 -6.21
C SER A 275 3.23 9.17 -5.52
N TYR A 276 2.92 9.03 -4.25
CA TYR A 276 3.30 7.89 -3.43
C TYR A 276 2.04 7.14 -3.00
N ILE A 277 1.54 6.30 -3.89
CA ILE A 277 0.40 5.43 -3.63
C ILE A 277 0.91 4.28 -2.78
N HIS A 278 0.60 4.33 -1.48
CA HIS A 278 1.12 3.37 -0.51
C HIS A 278 0.28 2.11 -0.42
N ASP A 279 -1.04 2.27 -0.45
CA ASP A 279 -2.00 1.17 -0.32
C ASP A 279 -3.18 1.38 -1.27
N GLU A 280 -3.75 0.30 -1.77
CA GLU A 280 -4.92 0.31 -2.64
C GLU A 280 -6.03 -0.60 -2.11
N ILE A 281 -7.26 -0.32 -2.56
CA ILE A 281 -8.44 -1.12 -2.27
C ILE A 281 -9.37 -1.20 -3.49
N VAL A 282 -10.00 -2.34 -3.69
CA VAL A 282 -10.95 -2.58 -4.78
C VAL A 282 -12.31 -3.02 -4.24
N THR A 283 -12.34 -3.83 -3.18
CA THR A 283 -13.57 -4.48 -2.72
C THR A 283 -13.59 -4.65 -1.20
N ASP A 284 -14.76 -4.93 -0.64
CA ASP A 284 -14.85 -5.38 0.76
C ASP A 284 -14.31 -6.82 0.86
N LYS A 285 -13.34 -7.04 1.74
CA LYS A 285 -12.75 -8.38 1.94
C LYS A 285 -13.74 -9.41 2.48
N ARG A 286 -14.84 -8.97 3.09
CA ARG A 286 -15.90 -9.82 3.66
C ARG A 286 -16.93 -10.21 2.61
N ASP A 287 -17.12 -9.36 1.61
CA ASP A 287 -18.00 -9.60 0.46
C ASP A 287 -17.38 -9.02 -0.80
N VAL A 288 -16.68 -9.88 -1.53
CA VAL A 288 -15.98 -9.51 -2.77
C VAL A 288 -16.91 -9.09 -3.92
N SER A 289 -18.22 -9.18 -3.75
CA SER A 289 -19.20 -8.68 -4.73
C SER A 289 -19.38 -7.16 -4.65
N ILE A 290 -19.00 -6.55 -3.52
CA ILE A 290 -19.03 -5.10 -3.36
C ILE A 290 -17.95 -4.48 -4.24
N ASN A 291 -18.37 -3.59 -5.14
CA ASN A 291 -17.52 -2.95 -6.14
C ASN A 291 -16.75 -3.95 -7.06
N ALA A 292 -17.28 -5.16 -7.24
CA ALA A 292 -16.66 -6.15 -8.11
C ALA A 292 -16.55 -5.62 -9.56
N GLY A 293 -15.31 -5.57 -10.10
CA GLY A 293 -15.03 -4.97 -11.41
C GLY A 293 -15.23 -3.45 -11.48
N GLY A 294 -15.37 -2.80 -10.32
CA GLY A 294 -15.45 -1.34 -10.22
C GLY A 294 -14.07 -0.67 -10.13
N LYS A 295 -14.08 0.55 -9.64
CA LYS A 295 -12.88 1.39 -9.56
C LYS A 295 -11.91 0.93 -8.48
N VAL A 296 -10.62 1.18 -8.71
CA VAL A 296 -9.54 1.00 -7.75
C VAL A 296 -9.30 2.31 -7.03
N TYR A 297 -9.11 2.27 -5.72
CA TYR A 297 -8.80 3.44 -4.91
C TYR A 297 -7.44 3.29 -4.26
N GLY A 298 -6.61 4.32 -4.38
CA GLY A 298 -5.27 4.35 -3.80
C GLY A 298 -5.05 5.60 -2.95
N VAL A 299 -4.35 5.44 -1.82
CA VAL A 299 -4.04 6.58 -0.94
C VAL A 299 -2.65 7.11 -1.24
N ASP A 300 -2.55 8.41 -1.52
CA ASP A 300 -1.28 9.13 -1.66
C ASP A 300 -0.97 9.89 -0.39
N GLY A 301 -0.11 9.30 0.44
CA GLY A 301 0.27 9.88 1.73
C GLY A 301 1.05 11.18 1.61
N GLY A 302 1.75 11.37 0.50
CA GLY A 302 2.56 12.57 0.26
C GLY A 302 1.71 13.80 -0.03
N HIS A 303 0.81 13.69 -1.00
CA HIS A 303 -0.06 14.79 -1.42
C HIS A 303 -1.33 14.91 -0.58
N GLY A 304 -1.62 13.93 0.29
CA GLY A 304 -2.83 13.95 1.10
C GLY A 304 -4.10 13.70 0.29
N THR A 305 -4.01 12.89 -0.76
CA THR A 305 -5.09 12.65 -1.72
C THR A 305 -5.52 11.20 -1.79
N LEU A 306 -6.73 10.97 -2.28
CA LEU A 306 -7.24 9.69 -2.71
C LEU A 306 -7.26 9.68 -4.24
N LEU A 307 -6.63 8.68 -4.84
CA LEU A 307 -6.67 8.45 -6.27
C LEU A 307 -7.73 7.39 -6.58
N GLU A 308 -8.47 7.61 -7.66
CA GLU A 308 -9.49 6.71 -8.17
C GLU A 308 -9.15 6.36 -9.61
N LEU A 309 -8.99 5.06 -9.90
CA LEU A 309 -8.72 4.53 -11.23
C LEU A 309 -9.92 3.71 -11.71
N ASP A 310 -10.45 4.05 -12.88
CA ASP A 310 -11.42 3.23 -13.60
C ASP A 310 -10.69 2.37 -14.62
N THR A 311 -10.58 1.07 -14.35
CA THR A 311 -9.88 0.12 -15.21
C THR A 311 -10.63 -0.22 -16.51
N GLN A 312 -11.90 0.19 -16.65
CA GLN A 312 -12.69 -0.02 -17.86
C GLN A 312 -12.51 1.13 -18.86
N THR A 313 -12.43 2.36 -18.36
CA THR A 313 -12.20 3.56 -19.18
C THR A 313 -10.73 3.95 -19.27
N ASN A 314 -9.89 3.39 -18.39
CA ASN A 314 -8.50 3.76 -18.21
C ASN A 314 -8.31 5.21 -17.76
N GLU A 315 -9.29 5.77 -17.09
CA GLU A 315 -9.25 7.11 -16.54
C GLU A 315 -8.89 7.07 -15.06
N TYR A 316 -8.14 8.07 -14.59
CA TYR A 316 -7.97 8.26 -13.17
C TYR A 316 -8.27 9.71 -12.78
N ARG A 317 -8.60 9.91 -11.51
CA ARG A 317 -8.76 11.24 -10.93
C ARG A 317 -8.16 11.30 -9.52
N THR A 318 -7.72 12.49 -9.16
CA THR A 318 -7.24 12.80 -7.81
C THR A 318 -8.34 13.49 -7.03
N ILE A 319 -8.56 13.07 -5.79
CA ILE A 319 -9.59 13.57 -4.89
C ILE A 319 -8.89 14.11 -3.64
N GLU A 320 -9.00 15.41 -3.40
CA GLU A 320 -8.49 16.06 -2.19
C GLU A 320 -9.19 15.52 -0.96
N ILE A 321 -8.43 15.01 0.02
CA ILE A 321 -8.99 14.52 1.27
C ILE A 321 -9.28 15.68 2.20
N ALA A 322 -10.54 15.81 2.60
CA ALA A 322 -10.99 16.85 3.50
C ALA A 322 -10.40 16.71 4.91
N VAL A 323 -10.15 17.83 5.56
CA VAL A 323 -9.71 17.95 6.96
C VAL A 323 -10.60 18.91 7.73
N LYS A 324 -10.70 18.75 9.06
CA LYS A 324 -11.54 19.60 9.91
C LYS A 324 -10.88 20.94 10.23
N ASP A 325 -9.59 20.89 10.53
CA ASP A 325 -8.84 22.09 10.94
C ASP A 325 -8.21 22.77 9.73
N ASN A 326 -7.99 24.08 9.84
CA ASN A 326 -7.17 24.78 8.87
C ASN A 326 -5.69 24.40 9.06
N PRO A 327 -5.05 23.72 8.10
CA PRO A 327 -3.66 23.29 8.21
C PRO A 327 -2.65 24.45 8.30
N ASP A 328 -3.02 25.64 7.81
CA ASP A 328 -2.19 26.84 7.85
C ASP A 328 -2.24 27.54 9.23
N ASN A 329 -3.07 27.09 10.13
CA ASN A 329 -3.16 27.67 11.48
C ASN A 329 -1.95 27.25 12.32
N PRO A 330 -1.07 28.19 12.72
CA PRO A 330 0.11 27.86 13.52
C PRO A 330 -0.22 27.32 14.93
N ALA A 331 -1.46 27.45 15.39
CA ALA A 331 -1.92 26.85 16.63
C ALA A 331 -2.24 25.36 16.49
N VAL A 332 -2.38 24.87 15.26
CA VAL A 332 -2.60 23.46 14.95
C VAL A 332 -1.24 22.82 14.72
N THR A 333 -0.71 22.14 15.72
CA THR A 333 0.61 21.52 15.63
C THR A 333 0.57 20.25 14.81
N ARG A 334 1.60 20.01 13.99
CA ARG A 334 1.85 18.79 13.22
C ARG A 334 0.75 18.34 12.30
N PHE A 335 0.07 19.28 11.66
CA PHE A 335 -0.94 18.92 10.67
C PHE A 335 -0.27 18.47 9.36
N ALA A 336 0.62 19.28 8.83
CA ALA A 336 1.35 18.94 7.63
C ALA A 336 2.42 17.89 7.92
N GLN A 337 2.58 16.98 7.01
CA GLN A 337 3.86 16.29 6.92
C GLN A 337 4.93 17.30 6.51
N GLN A 338 5.92 17.18 7.09
CA GLN A 338 7.15 17.85 7.15
C GLN A 338 7.87 17.98 5.85
N PHE A 339 8.10 19.18 5.44
CA PHE A 339 9.40 19.64 4.97
C PHE A 339 9.85 19.16 3.63
N PRO A 340 10.12 20.07 2.76
CA PRO A 340 11.10 19.82 1.74
C PRO A 340 12.41 19.40 2.43
N VAL A 341 12.70 18.11 2.39
CA VAL A 341 14.03 17.62 2.73
C VAL A 341 14.77 17.48 1.41
N PRO A 342 15.91 18.14 1.24
CA PRO A 342 16.69 18.04 0.02
C PRO A 342 16.93 16.60 -0.40
N SER A 343 16.78 16.29 -1.66
CA SER A 343 16.95 14.97 -2.24
C SER A 343 17.78 15.08 -3.51
N VAL A 344 18.60 14.07 -3.77
CA VAL A 344 19.37 14.00 -5.03
C VAL A 344 18.49 13.91 -6.28
N PHE A 345 17.21 13.67 -6.12
CA PHE A 345 16.26 13.54 -7.23
C PHE A 345 15.43 14.81 -7.45
N TYR A 346 15.07 15.49 -6.37
CA TYR A 346 14.11 16.61 -6.38
C TYR A 346 14.70 17.90 -5.82
N GLU A 347 15.97 17.85 -5.41
CA GLU A 347 16.70 19.01 -4.87
C GLU A 347 15.96 19.67 -3.70
N ASP A 348 15.67 20.95 -3.81
CA ASP A 348 15.02 21.75 -2.77
C ASP A 348 13.49 21.84 -2.96
N GLU A 349 12.92 21.14 -3.94
CA GLU A 349 11.50 21.18 -4.22
C GLU A 349 10.68 20.49 -3.13
N ALA A 350 9.66 21.19 -2.62
CA ALA A 350 8.67 20.62 -1.72
C ALA A 350 7.70 19.76 -2.52
N LEU A 351 7.81 18.43 -2.39
CA LEU A 351 6.98 17.52 -3.15
C LEU A 351 5.70 17.15 -2.42
N TRP A 352 5.74 17.08 -1.08
CA TRP A 352 4.71 16.50 -0.26
C TRP A 352 4.24 17.49 0.80
N GLU A 353 3.11 18.12 0.55
CA GLU A 353 2.52 19.14 1.42
C GLU A 353 1.12 18.76 1.91
N GLY A 354 0.63 17.58 1.57
CA GLY A 354 -0.72 17.15 1.88
C GLY A 354 -0.98 17.02 3.39
N PRO A 355 -1.96 17.74 3.95
CA PRO A 355 -2.21 17.71 5.39
C PRO A 355 -2.83 16.40 5.88
N ALA A 356 -3.61 15.72 5.05
CA ALA A 356 -4.41 14.56 5.45
C ALA A 356 -3.59 13.30 5.74
N ASP A 357 -2.39 13.15 5.16
CA ASP A 357 -1.48 12.02 5.38
C ASP A 357 -2.24 10.66 5.43
N PRO A 358 -2.98 10.30 4.35
CA PRO A 358 -3.83 9.13 4.36
C PRO A 358 -2.99 7.85 4.33
N HIS A 359 -3.57 6.80 4.93
CA HIS A 359 -2.94 5.49 4.96
C HIS A 359 -3.99 4.38 5.04
N ASN A 360 -3.67 3.21 4.53
CA ASN A 360 -4.40 1.96 4.62
C ASN A 360 -5.91 2.08 4.35
N PRO A 361 -6.35 2.04 3.09
CA PRO A 361 -7.77 2.08 2.76
C PRO A 361 -8.44 0.71 2.99
N MET A 362 -9.70 0.72 3.42
CA MET A 362 -10.56 -0.44 3.51
C MET A 362 -11.95 -0.08 2.97
N MET A 363 -12.55 -0.98 2.18
CA MET A 363 -13.91 -0.80 1.71
C MET A 363 -14.91 -1.45 2.68
N ASP A 364 -16.03 -0.79 2.92
CA ASP A 364 -17.14 -1.35 3.68
C ASP A 364 -18.25 -1.91 2.77
N GLU A 365 -19.27 -2.52 3.37
CA GLU A 365 -20.39 -3.12 2.64
C GLU A 365 -21.30 -2.11 1.92
N LEU A 366 -21.11 -0.82 2.13
CA LEU A 366 -21.77 0.26 1.40
C LEU A 366 -20.91 0.79 0.24
N GLY A 367 -19.70 0.24 0.05
CA GLY A 367 -18.76 0.68 -0.97
C GLY A 367 -17.99 1.95 -0.60
N ARG A 368 -18.03 2.38 0.69
CA ARG A 368 -17.27 3.53 1.16
C ARG A 368 -15.83 3.12 1.45
N ILE A 369 -14.90 4.01 1.17
CA ILE A 369 -13.47 3.81 1.36
C ILE A 369 -13.06 4.45 2.69
N TRP A 370 -12.83 3.62 3.70
CA TRP A 370 -12.35 4.02 5.01
C TRP A 370 -10.84 4.10 5.02
N MET A 371 -10.28 5.15 5.67
CA MET A 371 -8.86 5.43 5.72
C MET A 371 -8.45 5.93 7.11
N THR A 372 -7.19 5.71 7.46
CA THR A 372 -6.58 6.44 8.57
C THR A 372 -5.99 7.73 8.02
N THR A 373 -6.43 8.87 8.57
CA THR A 373 -6.06 10.20 8.06
C THR A 373 -5.87 11.20 9.20
N LYS A 374 -5.10 12.22 8.95
CA LYS A 374 -5.07 13.39 9.83
C LYS A 374 -6.29 14.25 9.55
N VAL A 375 -7.31 14.09 10.37
CA VAL A 375 -8.54 14.88 10.30
C VAL A 375 -8.33 16.25 10.94
N ARG A 376 -7.43 16.33 11.94
CA ARG A 376 -7.09 17.53 12.71
C ARG A 376 -5.64 17.47 13.20
N GLY A 377 -5.17 18.52 13.84
CA GLY A 377 -3.90 18.53 14.56
C GLY A 377 -3.90 17.60 15.80
N ASP A 378 -2.77 17.55 16.49
CA ASP A 378 -2.52 16.58 17.59
C ASP A 378 -3.37 16.83 18.87
N VAL A 379 -4.12 17.93 18.94
CA VAL A 379 -4.89 18.29 20.13
C VAL A 379 -6.13 17.40 20.22
N LEU A 380 -6.19 16.62 21.30
CA LEU A 380 -7.32 15.73 21.56
C LEU A 380 -8.57 16.52 21.97
N PRO A 381 -9.77 16.08 21.55
CA PRO A 381 -11.02 16.55 22.10
C PRO A 381 -11.08 16.42 23.62
N GLU A 382 -11.77 17.33 24.29
CA GLU A 382 -11.87 17.34 25.76
C GLU A 382 -12.42 16.02 26.33
N TRP A 383 -13.34 15.39 25.62
CA TRP A 383 -13.92 14.12 26.05
C TRP A 383 -12.95 12.92 25.97
N CYS A 384 -11.81 13.06 25.33
CA CYS A 384 -10.74 12.08 25.31
C CYS A 384 -9.78 12.19 26.50
N GLN A 385 -9.76 13.34 27.17
CA GLN A 385 -8.74 13.71 28.13
C GLN A 385 -9.05 13.20 29.53
N GLN A 386 -8.03 13.23 30.38
CA GLN A 386 -8.17 12.92 31.81
C GLN A 386 -9.15 13.90 32.48
N GLY A 387 -10.07 13.36 33.29
CA GLY A 387 -11.13 14.14 33.95
C GLY A 387 -12.45 14.20 33.19
N SER A 388 -12.47 13.73 31.96
CA SER A 388 -13.68 13.57 31.16
C SER A 388 -14.63 12.54 31.77
N THR A 389 -15.92 12.65 31.44
CA THR A 389 -16.96 11.67 31.80
C THR A 389 -17.01 10.45 30.87
N ASN A 390 -16.22 10.44 29.79
CA ASN A 390 -16.15 9.31 28.88
C ASN A 390 -15.61 8.07 29.62
N LYS A 391 -16.32 6.94 29.52
CA LYS A 391 -15.98 5.70 30.25
C LYS A 391 -14.59 5.16 29.93
N PHE A 392 -14.14 5.31 28.69
CA PHE A 392 -12.80 4.86 28.27
C PHE A 392 -11.72 5.82 28.76
N ALA A 393 -11.94 7.14 28.69
CA ALA A 393 -11.02 8.13 29.24
C ALA A 393 -10.89 8.03 30.79
N GLN A 394 -11.98 7.69 31.49
CA GLN A 394 -11.91 7.41 32.93
C GLN A 394 -11.06 6.18 33.24
N TYR A 395 -11.14 5.15 32.38
CA TYR A 395 -10.36 3.92 32.56
C TYR A 395 -8.90 4.11 32.09
N TYR A 396 -8.69 4.67 30.90
CA TYR A 396 -7.37 4.90 30.31
C TYR A 396 -7.37 6.17 29.45
N PRO A 397 -7.04 7.34 30.00
CA PRO A 397 -7.00 8.58 29.23
C PRO A 397 -5.84 8.56 28.24
N THR A 398 -6.11 8.92 27.00
CA THR A 398 -5.11 9.07 25.96
C THR A 398 -4.50 10.47 26.00
N ARG A 399 -3.34 10.65 25.40
CA ARG A 399 -2.60 11.92 25.44
C ARG A 399 -2.52 12.63 24.10
N ARG A 400 -2.58 11.88 23.02
CA ARG A 400 -2.49 12.38 21.64
C ARG A 400 -3.03 11.36 20.66
N SER A 401 -3.41 11.82 19.46
CA SER A 401 -3.61 10.97 18.30
C SER A 401 -3.00 11.66 17.09
N SER A 402 -2.09 10.98 16.40
CA SER A 402 -1.37 11.55 15.25
C SER A 402 -2.16 11.46 13.95
N ARG A 403 -2.92 10.41 13.79
CA ARG A 403 -3.94 10.22 12.74
C ARG A 403 -5.24 9.82 13.41
N GLN A 404 -6.34 10.11 12.74
CA GLN A 404 -7.70 9.75 13.11
C GLN A 404 -8.29 8.85 12.02
N ALA A 405 -9.59 8.95 11.75
CA ALA A 405 -10.25 8.17 10.71
C ALA A 405 -11.10 9.07 9.80
N SER A 406 -11.19 8.67 8.54
CA SER A 406 -12.14 9.23 7.59
C SER A 406 -12.65 8.15 6.65
N TYR A 407 -13.72 8.44 5.94
CA TYR A 407 -14.14 7.66 4.79
C TYR A 407 -14.55 8.58 3.64
N TYR A 408 -14.35 8.08 2.43
CA TYR A 408 -14.90 8.65 1.20
C TYR A 408 -16.09 7.82 0.76
N ASP A 409 -17.20 8.46 0.44
CA ASP A 409 -18.39 7.83 -0.12
C ASP A 409 -18.46 8.16 -1.63
N PRO A 410 -18.18 7.20 -2.52
CA PRO A 410 -18.23 7.43 -3.96
C PRO A 410 -19.63 7.75 -4.49
N ALA A 411 -20.69 7.33 -3.80
CA ALA A 411 -22.05 7.57 -4.23
C ALA A 411 -22.49 9.04 -4.03
N THR A 412 -21.93 9.70 -3.04
CA THR A 412 -22.22 11.10 -2.71
C THR A 412 -21.05 12.05 -2.96
N GLU A 413 -19.88 11.50 -3.34
CA GLU A 413 -18.62 12.22 -3.51
C GLU A 413 -18.24 13.07 -2.31
N SER A 414 -18.49 12.56 -1.11
CA SER A 414 -18.27 13.27 0.15
C SER A 414 -17.45 12.50 1.16
N PHE A 415 -16.83 13.23 2.09
CA PHE A 415 -16.05 12.66 3.19
C PHE A 415 -16.83 12.68 4.50
N GLY A 416 -16.74 11.57 5.24
CA GLY A 416 -17.02 11.52 6.66
C GLY A 416 -15.72 11.61 7.44
N LEU A 417 -15.60 12.62 8.32
CA LEU A 417 -14.40 12.87 9.12
C LEU A 417 -14.68 12.53 10.57
N ILE A 418 -13.91 11.61 11.15
CA ILE A 418 -14.13 11.08 12.49
C ILE A 418 -12.92 11.38 13.37
N ASP A 419 -13.15 12.16 14.40
CA ASP A 419 -12.15 12.44 15.41
C ASP A 419 -11.99 11.25 16.36
N THR A 420 -10.77 10.76 16.54
CA THR A 420 -10.48 9.63 17.43
C THR A 420 -9.64 10.04 18.62
N CYS A 421 -9.92 9.42 19.78
CA CYS A 421 -9.12 9.60 20.97
C CYS A 421 -7.78 8.86 20.94
N PHE A 422 -7.61 8.00 19.99
CA PHE A 422 -6.41 7.17 19.81
C PHE A 422 -5.77 7.43 18.46
N GLY A 423 -4.48 7.24 18.36
CA GLY A 423 -3.79 7.27 17.08
C GLY A 423 -4.17 6.07 16.21
N THR A 424 -4.15 6.25 14.91
CA THR A 424 -4.49 5.21 13.93
C THR A 424 -3.35 5.03 12.94
N HIS A 425 -3.21 3.79 12.41
CA HIS A 425 -2.25 3.48 11.35
C HIS A 425 -2.85 2.50 10.34
N HIS A 426 -3.02 1.22 10.68
CA HIS A 426 -3.81 0.29 9.88
C HIS A 426 -5.19 0.10 10.49
N LEU A 427 -6.12 -0.36 9.66
CA LEU A 427 -7.50 -0.59 10.08
C LEU A 427 -8.03 -1.91 9.49
N GLN A 428 -8.97 -2.55 10.18
CA GLN A 428 -9.63 -3.73 9.66
C GLN A 428 -11.01 -3.92 10.26
N PHE A 429 -11.97 -4.26 9.41
CA PHE A 429 -13.34 -4.58 9.82
C PHE A 429 -13.44 -5.97 10.45
N ALA A 430 -14.21 -6.07 11.53
CA ALA A 430 -14.78 -7.30 12.01
C ALA A 430 -15.96 -7.77 11.14
N SER A 431 -16.37 -9.01 11.34
CA SER A 431 -17.57 -9.58 10.72
C SER A 431 -18.77 -9.60 11.68
N ASP A 432 -18.79 -8.70 12.66
CA ASP A 432 -19.87 -8.55 13.63
C ASP A 432 -21.05 -7.70 13.10
N GLU A 433 -22.15 -7.70 13.86
CA GLU A 433 -23.35 -6.96 13.48
C GLU A 433 -23.16 -5.44 13.51
N ASP A 434 -22.19 -4.94 14.28
CA ASP A 434 -21.88 -3.53 14.47
C ASP A 434 -20.93 -2.98 13.39
N ARG A 435 -20.39 -3.84 12.52
CA ARG A 435 -19.34 -3.47 11.58
C ARG A 435 -18.19 -2.77 12.28
N THR A 436 -17.71 -3.39 13.37
CA THR A 436 -16.65 -2.78 14.18
C THR A 436 -15.37 -2.66 13.36
N LEU A 437 -14.84 -1.44 13.30
CA LEU A 437 -13.58 -1.13 12.63
C LEU A 437 -12.50 -0.96 13.68
N TYR A 438 -11.53 -1.87 13.70
CA TYR A 438 -10.39 -1.83 14.61
C TYR A 438 -9.20 -1.12 13.99
N PHE A 439 -8.38 -0.48 14.85
CA PHE A 439 -7.22 0.28 14.44
C PHE A 439 -5.96 -0.13 15.19
N SER A 440 -4.84 -0.21 14.47
CA SER A 440 -3.50 -0.17 15.06
C SER A 440 -3.00 1.27 15.18
N GLY A 441 -1.79 1.47 15.71
CA GLY A 441 -1.16 2.80 15.79
C GLY A 441 -1.51 3.62 17.01
N GLY A 442 -2.37 3.12 17.88
CA GLY A 442 -2.75 3.78 19.13
C GLY A 442 -1.67 3.77 20.22
N GLY A 443 -0.49 3.26 19.94
CA GLY A 443 0.60 3.10 20.93
C GLY A 443 0.24 2.04 21.96
N ASP A 444 -0.15 2.50 23.14
CA ASP A 444 -0.48 1.62 24.28
C ASP A 444 -1.91 1.06 24.23
N VAL A 445 -2.73 1.49 23.26
CA VAL A 445 -4.13 1.11 23.18
C VAL A 445 -4.47 0.53 21.82
N MET A 446 -5.47 -0.33 21.80
CA MET A 446 -6.24 -0.69 20.62
C MET A 446 -7.53 0.10 20.62
N GLY A 447 -7.80 0.80 19.50
CA GLY A 447 -9.00 1.58 19.32
C GLY A 447 -9.95 0.94 18.32
N TRP A 448 -11.25 1.30 18.40
CA TRP A 448 -12.26 0.85 17.46
C TRP A 448 -13.38 1.87 17.27
N ILE A 449 -14.09 1.74 16.16
CA ILE A 449 -15.32 2.47 15.84
C ILE A 449 -16.44 1.46 15.55
N ASN A 450 -17.59 1.60 16.19
CA ASN A 450 -18.84 0.97 15.78
C ASN A 450 -19.41 1.81 14.62
N THR A 451 -19.18 1.39 13.39
CA THR A 451 -19.53 2.18 12.22
C THR A 451 -21.04 2.28 12.00
N LYS A 452 -21.83 1.25 12.36
CA LYS A 452 -23.29 1.33 12.33
C LYS A 452 -23.86 2.32 13.33
N LEU A 453 -23.27 2.41 14.52
CA LEU A 453 -23.69 3.37 15.51
C LEU A 453 -23.36 4.78 15.05
N PHE A 454 -22.18 4.98 14.47
CA PHE A 454 -21.80 6.26 13.89
C PHE A 454 -22.76 6.68 12.76
N ASP A 455 -23.09 5.77 11.84
CA ASP A 455 -24.03 6.04 10.74
C ASP A 455 -25.42 6.47 11.23
N ARG A 456 -25.86 5.93 12.37
CA ARG A 456 -27.17 6.27 12.94
C ARG A 456 -27.19 7.59 13.71
N THR A 457 -26.09 7.94 14.35
CA THR A 457 -26.06 9.02 15.33
C THR A 457 -25.22 10.22 14.92
N GLY A 458 -24.20 10.03 14.10
CA GLY A 458 -23.17 11.01 13.84
C GLY A 458 -22.30 11.35 15.07
N ASP A 459 -22.47 10.61 16.18
CA ASP A 459 -21.80 10.89 17.45
C ASP A 459 -20.47 10.14 17.53
N GLU A 460 -19.38 10.88 17.38
CA GLU A 460 -18.02 10.34 17.42
C GLU A 460 -17.67 9.76 18.79
N GLN A 461 -18.13 10.41 19.88
CA GLN A 461 -17.86 9.97 21.25
C GLN A 461 -18.57 8.66 21.59
N LEU A 462 -19.82 8.53 21.14
CA LEU A 462 -20.64 7.36 21.44
C LEU A 462 -20.21 6.13 20.64
N SER A 463 -19.76 6.34 19.41
CA SER A 463 -19.47 5.26 18.46
C SER A 463 -18.08 4.67 18.57
N GLN A 464 -17.19 5.22 19.39
CA GLN A 464 -15.82 4.74 19.51
C GLN A 464 -15.46 4.27 20.92
N GLY A 465 -14.44 3.43 20.98
CA GLY A 465 -13.85 2.99 22.22
C GLY A 465 -12.39 2.63 22.05
N TRP A 466 -11.71 2.46 23.16
CA TRP A 466 -10.33 2.02 23.21
C TRP A 466 -10.03 1.32 24.54
N CYS A 467 -9.07 0.43 24.53
CA CYS A 467 -8.56 -0.20 25.74
C CYS A 467 -7.04 -0.33 25.69
N PRO A 468 -6.37 -0.27 26.85
CA PRO A 468 -4.95 -0.60 26.92
C PRO A 468 -4.73 -2.07 26.59
N MET A 469 -3.57 -2.38 26.01
CA MET A 469 -3.16 -3.75 25.81
C MET A 469 -2.50 -4.27 27.09
N VAL A 470 -3.12 -5.25 27.70
CA VAL A 470 -2.72 -5.83 28.99
C VAL A 470 -2.70 -7.35 28.86
N VAL A 471 -1.63 -7.96 29.35
CA VAL A 471 -1.50 -9.43 29.43
C VAL A 471 -1.78 -9.87 30.86
N ASP A 472 -2.61 -10.89 31.01
CA ASP A 472 -2.82 -11.59 32.26
C ASP A 472 -1.53 -12.37 32.62
N THR A 473 -0.64 -11.71 33.32
CA THR A 473 0.64 -12.28 33.75
C THR A 473 0.59 -12.89 35.14
N ASN A 474 -0.46 -12.61 35.93
CA ASN A 474 -0.68 -13.22 37.22
C ASN A 474 -1.47 -14.55 37.12
N GLY A 475 -2.09 -14.84 35.96
CA GLY A 475 -2.76 -16.10 35.66
C GLY A 475 -4.12 -16.28 36.32
N ASP A 476 -4.79 -15.19 36.73
CA ASP A 476 -6.10 -15.27 37.40
C ASP A 476 -7.29 -15.29 36.42
N GLY A 477 -7.04 -15.19 35.12
CA GLY A 477 -8.04 -15.19 34.04
C GLY A 477 -8.80 -13.87 33.92
N ARG A 478 -8.27 -12.78 34.47
CA ARG A 478 -8.90 -11.46 34.46
C ARG A 478 -7.89 -10.36 34.17
N ILE A 479 -8.32 -9.30 33.51
CA ILE A 479 -7.55 -8.08 33.35
C ILE A 479 -8.16 -7.02 34.25
N THR A 480 -7.41 -6.62 35.27
CA THR A 480 -7.87 -5.65 36.29
C THR A 480 -6.86 -4.53 36.53
N LYS A 481 -7.34 -3.32 36.86
CA LYS A 481 -6.48 -2.28 37.43
C LYS A 481 -6.24 -2.54 38.92
N PRO A 482 -5.07 -2.18 39.47
CA PRO A 482 -3.90 -1.68 38.81
C PRO A 482 -3.13 -2.81 38.07
N TRP A 483 -2.54 -2.47 36.95
CA TRP A 483 -1.55 -3.32 36.30
C TRP A 483 -0.14 -2.84 36.61
N ASN A 484 0.82 -3.74 36.48
CA ASN A 484 2.21 -3.40 36.49
C ASN A 484 2.53 -2.59 35.24
N GLN A 485 2.88 -1.33 35.41
CA GLN A 485 3.35 -0.53 34.28
C GLN A 485 4.83 -0.82 34.10
N PRO A 486 5.26 -1.38 32.97
CA PRO A 486 6.67 -1.50 32.70
C PRO A 486 7.27 -0.10 32.69
N VAL A 487 8.08 0.19 33.67
CA VAL A 487 8.89 1.41 33.68
C VAL A 487 9.91 1.24 32.57
N GLY A 488 9.84 2.06 31.54
CA GLY A 488 10.66 1.89 30.35
C GLY A 488 10.10 0.86 29.37
N ALA A 489 8.76 0.81 29.24
CA ALA A 489 8.12 0.03 28.18
C ALA A 489 8.92 0.14 26.89
N LEU A 490 9.23 -1.01 26.29
CA LEU A 490 9.90 -1.14 25.01
C LEU A 490 9.42 -0.01 24.09
N ARG A 491 10.22 1.02 23.93
CA ARG A 491 9.95 2.03 22.92
C ARG A 491 9.95 1.27 21.62
N SER A 492 8.86 1.42 20.87
CA SER A 492 8.74 0.81 19.57
C SER A 492 10.05 1.00 18.80
N VAL A 493 10.60 -0.07 18.29
CA VAL A 493 11.86 -0.08 17.54
C VAL A 493 11.75 0.73 16.24
N GLY A 494 10.59 1.33 15.95
CA GLY A 494 10.32 2.15 14.77
C GLY A 494 10.99 3.52 14.76
N GLU A 495 11.36 4.08 15.90
CA GLU A 495 11.97 5.41 15.96
C GLU A 495 13.09 5.47 17.01
N GLY A 496 14.20 4.81 16.71
CA GLY A 496 15.51 5.20 17.25
C GLY A 496 15.75 4.99 18.75
N GLY A 497 15.32 3.90 19.35
CA GLY A 497 15.65 3.62 20.75
C GLY A 497 15.83 2.13 21.03
N GLY A 498 17.00 1.73 21.48
CA GLY A 498 17.26 0.39 22.03
C GLY A 498 16.29 0.09 23.17
N GLY A 499 15.64 -1.08 23.12
CA GLY A 499 14.74 -1.52 24.17
C GLY A 499 15.50 -1.78 25.47
N GLU A 500 15.08 -1.15 26.56
CA GLU A 500 15.50 -1.50 27.91
C GLU A 500 14.74 -2.74 28.36
N VAL A 501 15.44 -3.74 28.82
CA VAL A 501 14.85 -4.96 29.36
C VAL A 501 14.18 -4.61 30.68
N LEU A 502 12.89 -4.90 30.80
CA LEU A 502 12.15 -4.73 32.05
C LEU A 502 12.73 -5.64 33.12
N THR A 503 13.29 -5.04 34.15
CA THR A 503 13.94 -5.78 35.24
C THR A 503 13.05 -6.01 36.47
N ASP A 504 11.91 -5.29 36.57
CA ASP A 504 11.07 -5.31 37.78
C ASP A 504 9.58 -5.48 37.46
N ILE A 505 9.23 -6.62 36.84
CA ILE A 505 7.82 -7.00 36.64
C ILE A 505 7.33 -7.62 37.98
N ASP A 506 6.27 -7.03 38.55
CA ASP A 506 5.57 -7.64 39.68
C ASP A 506 4.70 -8.79 39.20
N PRO A 507 5.05 -10.04 39.51
CA PRO A 507 4.30 -11.21 39.01
C PRO A 507 2.90 -11.37 39.63
N THR A 508 2.56 -10.53 40.63
CA THR A 508 1.23 -10.55 41.25
C THR A 508 0.22 -9.66 40.51
N LEU A 509 0.68 -8.88 39.55
CA LEU A 509 -0.14 -7.96 38.75
C LEU A 509 -0.09 -8.34 37.27
N ASP A 510 -1.15 -7.95 36.54
CA ASP A 510 -1.13 -7.96 35.10
C ASP A 510 -0.05 -7.02 34.54
N THR A 511 0.42 -7.27 33.34
CA THR A 511 1.42 -6.41 32.71
C THR A 511 0.84 -5.67 31.52
N ARG A 512 0.94 -4.35 31.55
CA ARG A 512 0.60 -3.52 30.41
C ARG A 512 1.68 -3.67 29.34
N MET A 513 1.25 -3.97 28.12
CA MET A 513 2.10 -4.04 26.95
C MET A 513 2.06 -2.71 26.19
N SER A 514 3.18 -2.35 25.57
CA SER A 514 3.23 -1.27 24.59
C SER A 514 3.84 -1.85 23.31
N PRO A 515 3.11 -2.68 22.58
CA PRO A 515 3.67 -3.44 21.46
C PRO A 515 3.97 -2.58 20.25
N GLY A 516 3.54 -1.31 20.23
CA GLY A 516 3.68 -0.47 19.07
C GLY A 516 3.08 -1.16 17.84
N SER A 517 1.83 -1.64 17.96
CA SER A 517 1.26 -2.50 16.93
C SER A 517 1.23 -1.79 15.57
N TYR A 518 1.98 -2.34 14.63
CA TYR A 518 2.03 -1.85 13.26
C TYR A 518 0.75 -2.24 12.53
N GLY A 519 0.39 -3.51 12.55
CA GLY A 519 -0.80 -4.04 11.91
C GLY A 519 -1.89 -4.41 12.90
N VAL A 520 -3.12 -4.50 12.41
CA VAL A 520 -4.27 -5.11 13.07
C VAL A 520 -4.90 -6.13 12.15
N ILE A 521 -5.23 -7.29 12.68
CA ILE A 521 -5.99 -8.30 11.97
C ILE A 521 -7.14 -8.77 12.86
N VAL A 522 -8.32 -8.94 12.27
CA VAL A 522 -9.50 -9.41 12.97
C VAL A 522 -9.83 -10.82 12.48
N ASN A 523 -9.93 -11.76 13.43
CA ASN A 523 -10.38 -13.12 13.14
C ASN A 523 -11.88 -13.07 12.77
N GLN A 524 -12.20 -13.59 11.59
CA GLN A 524 -13.55 -13.53 11.03
C GLN A 524 -14.53 -14.52 11.68
N VAL A 525 -14.06 -15.42 12.54
CA VAL A 525 -14.89 -16.42 13.21
C VAL A 525 -15.42 -15.92 14.56
N ASP A 526 -14.54 -15.30 15.35
CA ASP A 526 -14.83 -14.88 16.73
C ASP A 526 -14.71 -13.36 16.93
N ASN A 527 -14.32 -12.62 15.87
CA ASN A 527 -14.11 -11.17 15.87
C ASN A 527 -13.05 -10.69 16.88
N VAL A 528 -12.12 -11.57 17.28
CA VAL A 528 -10.98 -11.18 18.11
C VAL A 528 -10.00 -10.37 17.28
N ALA A 529 -9.66 -9.18 17.75
CA ALA A 529 -8.66 -8.33 17.12
C ALA A 529 -7.25 -8.68 17.63
N TRP A 530 -6.34 -8.90 16.70
CA TRP A 530 -4.94 -9.18 16.95
C TRP A 530 -4.09 -8.00 16.49
N GLY A 531 -3.19 -7.55 17.34
CA GLY A 531 -2.18 -6.55 16.99
C GLY A 531 -0.83 -7.20 16.78
N GLY A 532 -0.10 -6.81 15.74
CA GLY A 532 1.22 -7.36 15.42
C GLY A 532 2.18 -6.33 14.88
N GLY A 533 3.48 -6.68 14.83
CA GLY A 533 4.52 -5.87 14.20
C GLY A 533 5.43 -5.06 15.11
N GLY A 534 5.42 -5.33 16.40
CA GLY A 534 6.48 -4.88 17.30
C GLY A 534 7.62 -5.89 17.40
N SER A 535 8.80 -5.47 17.80
CA SER A 535 9.97 -6.34 18.01
C SER A 535 9.85 -7.29 19.21
N ALA A 536 8.76 -7.19 19.96
CA ALA A 536 8.37 -8.22 20.91
C ALA A 536 7.40 -9.15 20.17
N GLY A 537 7.91 -10.24 19.62
CA GLY A 537 7.07 -11.26 19.02
C GLY A 537 6.00 -11.72 20.01
N VAL A 538 4.77 -11.81 19.56
CA VAL A 538 3.77 -12.71 20.13
C VAL A 538 3.86 -13.90 19.35
#